data_529e3313fb9c875953c280bbbbda60e8
#
_entry.id   529e3313fb9c875953c280bbbbda60e8
#
_cell.length_a   1.000
_cell.length_b   1.000
_cell.length_c   1.000
_cell.angle_alpha   90.00
_cell.angle_beta   90.00
_cell.angle_gamma   90.00
#
_symmetry.space_group_name_H-M   'P 1'
#
loop_
_entity.id
_entity.type
_entity.pdbx_description
1 polymer ?
#
loop_
_entity_poly.entity_id
_entity_poly.type
_entity_poly.pdbx_seq_one_letter_code
_entity_poly.pdbx_strand_id
1 'polypeptide(L)'
;MCSISGFFNPYADYSANQAEYQQILKQMTTVLFHRGPDECGFTLSKRCGLAHTRLSIIDLKTGSQPMVYETGGFSYQMIFNGEIYNLPDLKQQLASLGYTFRTTSDTEVLLLSFLEYGPDFVKQVDGIFSFAVYDERHETIYLFRDYFGVKPLFYTFLNDTLIFSSEIKGLFCY
;
A
#
# COMPACT_ATOMS: atom_id res chain seq x y z
N MET A 1 1.52 -4.93 -14.83
CA MET A 1 1.52 -3.82 -13.83
C MET A 1 0.84 -4.29 -12.56
N CYS A 2 1.38 -3.99 -11.41
CA CYS A 2 0.76 -4.33 -10.13
C CYS A 2 -0.63 -3.71 -9.94
N SER A 3 -1.36 -4.11 -8.91
CA SER A 3 -2.54 -3.42 -8.46
C SER A 3 -2.56 -3.26 -6.94
N ILE A 4 -3.21 -2.22 -6.49
CA ILE A 4 -3.52 -1.95 -5.10
C ILE A 4 -5.03 -1.91 -4.91
N SER A 5 -5.52 -2.40 -3.79
CA SER A 5 -6.92 -2.27 -3.37
C SER A 5 -7.04 -2.41 -1.86
N GLY A 6 -8.15 -1.95 -1.31
CA GLY A 6 -8.36 -2.05 0.13
C GLY A 6 -9.58 -1.28 0.60
N PHE A 7 -9.77 -1.31 1.91
CA PHE A 7 -10.82 -0.59 2.60
C PHE A 7 -10.35 -0.12 3.97
N PHE A 8 -10.95 0.96 4.45
CA PHE A 8 -10.65 1.55 5.75
C PHE A 8 -11.91 2.16 6.36
N ASN A 9 -12.11 1.91 7.66
CA ASN A 9 -13.16 2.56 8.43
C ASN A 9 -12.67 2.80 9.87
N PRO A 10 -12.57 4.05 10.33
CA PRO A 10 -12.03 4.37 11.66
C PRO A 10 -12.92 3.87 12.81
N TYR A 11 -14.16 3.49 12.54
CA TYR A 11 -15.13 3.02 13.55
C TYR A 11 -15.35 1.51 13.53
N ALA A 12 -14.92 0.81 12.46
CA ALA A 12 -15.10 -0.64 12.35
C ALA A 12 -14.15 -1.42 13.24
N ASP A 13 -14.50 -2.66 13.51
CA ASP A 13 -13.60 -3.69 14.03
C ASP A 13 -13.67 -4.92 13.10
N TYR A 14 -12.81 -4.93 12.10
CA TYR A 14 -12.76 -6.02 11.11
C TYR A 14 -12.26 -7.34 11.70
N SER A 15 -11.64 -7.32 12.89
CA SER A 15 -11.22 -8.54 13.57
C SER A 15 -12.39 -9.37 14.11
N ALA A 16 -13.56 -8.74 14.32
CA ALA A 16 -14.76 -9.43 14.79
C ALA A 16 -15.33 -10.42 13.74
N ASN A 17 -15.17 -10.12 12.43
CA ASN A 17 -15.61 -10.96 11.32
C ASN A 17 -14.47 -11.21 10.33
N GLN A 18 -13.31 -11.62 10.85
CA GLN A 18 -12.06 -11.73 10.08
C GLN A 18 -12.21 -12.56 8.79
N ALA A 19 -12.94 -13.67 8.84
CA ALA A 19 -13.12 -14.57 7.68
C ALA A 19 -13.85 -13.88 6.52
N GLU A 20 -14.87 -13.07 6.81
CA GLU A 20 -15.64 -12.31 5.81
C GLU A 20 -14.75 -11.27 5.12
N TYR A 21 -14.03 -10.44 5.89
CA TYR A 21 -13.19 -9.40 5.33
C TYR A 21 -11.95 -9.93 4.61
N GLN A 22 -11.38 -11.06 5.05
CA GLN A 22 -10.36 -11.77 4.29
C GLN A 22 -10.89 -12.30 2.96
N GLN A 23 -12.15 -12.76 2.90
CA GLN A 23 -12.78 -13.18 1.65
C GLN A 23 -12.95 -12.02 0.68
N ILE A 24 -13.33 -10.83 1.17
CA ILE A 24 -13.40 -9.60 0.36
C ILE A 24 -12.02 -9.26 -0.22
N LEU A 25 -10.96 -9.27 0.59
CA LEU A 25 -9.59 -9.01 0.11
C LEU A 25 -9.14 -10.03 -0.94
N LYS A 26 -9.48 -11.30 -0.77
CA LYS A 26 -9.22 -12.34 -1.79
C LYS A 26 -9.99 -12.08 -3.09
N GLN A 27 -11.24 -11.63 -3.01
CA GLN A 27 -12.02 -11.25 -4.20
C GLN A 27 -11.39 -10.05 -4.90
N MET A 28 -10.95 -9.02 -4.15
CA MET A 28 -10.22 -7.87 -4.70
C MET A 28 -8.96 -8.30 -5.46
N THR A 29 -8.15 -9.21 -4.91
CA THR A 29 -6.97 -9.72 -5.63
C THR A 29 -7.36 -10.55 -6.85
N THR A 30 -8.42 -11.35 -6.77
CA THR A 30 -8.89 -12.20 -7.87
C THR A 30 -9.34 -11.39 -9.08
N VAL A 31 -10.16 -10.35 -8.88
CA VAL A 31 -10.65 -9.51 -10.00
C VAL A 31 -9.55 -8.66 -10.62
N LEU A 32 -8.45 -8.44 -9.90
CA LEU A 32 -7.29 -7.68 -10.34
C LEU A 32 -6.09 -8.55 -10.76
N PHE A 33 -6.23 -9.87 -10.75
CA PHE A 33 -5.16 -10.84 -11.02
C PHE A 33 -4.47 -10.61 -12.37
N HIS A 34 -5.21 -10.21 -13.41
CA HIS A 34 -4.66 -9.90 -14.74
C HIS A 34 -3.60 -8.80 -14.73
N ARG A 35 -3.56 -7.95 -13.69
CA ARG A 35 -2.56 -6.89 -13.54
C ARG A 35 -1.25 -7.39 -12.95
N GLY A 36 -1.31 -8.39 -12.08
CA GLY A 36 -0.13 -8.91 -11.38
C GLY A 36 -0.31 -10.37 -11.01
N PRO A 37 -0.05 -11.30 -11.96
CA PRO A 37 -0.32 -12.71 -11.76
C PRO A 37 0.76 -13.46 -10.98
N ASP A 38 1.90 -12.81 -10.66
CA ASP A 38 3.04 -13.50 -10.07
C ASP A 38 2.88 -13.74 -8.58
N GLU A 39 2.24 -12.79 -7.87
CA GLU A 39 2.03 -12.89 -6.43
C GLU A 39 0.77 -12.11 -6.02
N CYS A 40 0.04 -12.64 -5.04
CA CYS A 40 -1.07 -11.95 -4.38
C CYS A 40 -0.83 -11.93 -2.88
N GLY A 41 -0.99 -10.76 -2.26
CA GLY A 41 -0.88 -10.60 -0.82
C GLY A 41 -2.00 -9.73 -0.27
N PHE A 42 -2.33 -9.95 0.99
CA PHE A 42 -3.23 -9.06 1.73
C PHE A 42 -2.90 -9.04 3.22
N THR A 43 -3.27 -7.95 3.86
CA THR A 43 -3.27 -7.80 5.33
C THR A 43 -4.64 -7.33 5.78
N LEU A 44 -5.04 -7.75 6.97
CA LEU A 44 -6.26 -7.30 7.63
C LEU A 44 -5.91 -6.88 9.05
N SER A 45 -6.10 -5.60 9.33
CA SER A 45 -5.97 -4.99 10.65
C SER A 45 -7.35 -4.64 11.19
N LYS A 46 -7.43 -4.19 12.43
CA LYS A 46 -8.68 -3.81 13.08
C LYS A 46 -9.52 -2.81 12.27
N ARG A 47 -8.87 -1.83 11.62
CA ARG A 47 -9.52 -0.72 10.91
C ARG A 47 -9.31 -0.73 9.41
N CYS A 48 -8.41 -1.58 8.90
CA CYS A 48 -7.94 -1.52 7.52
C CYS A 48 -7.72 -2.90 6.93
N GLY A 49 -8.15 -3.08 5.68
CA GLY A 49 -7.75 -4.20 4.84
C GLY A 49 -7.01 -3.70 3.61
N LEU A 50 -5.82 -4.25 3.34
CA LEU A 50 -5.00 -3.95 2.18
C LEU A 50 -4.80 -5.20 1.34
N ALA A 51 -4.87 -5.09 0.02
CA ALA A 51 -4.65 -6.18 -0.92
C ALA A 51 -3.81 -5.72 -2.11
N HIS A 52 -2.92 -6.58 -2.58
CA HIS A 52 -1.97 -6.30 -3.65
C HIS A 52 -1.89 -7.49 -4.61
N THR A 53 -1.78 -7.20 -5.93
CA THR A 53 -1.36 -8.18 -6.93
C THR A 53 -0.08 -7.70 -7.58
N ARG A 54 0.90 -8.56 -7.71
CA ARG A 54 2.25 -8.24 -8.13
C ARG A 54 2.57 -8.78 -9.52
N LEU A 55 3.11 -7.89 -10.35
CA LEU A 55 3.91 -8.27 -11.50
C LEU A 55 5.37 -7.99 -11.12
N SER A 56 6.16 -9.03 -10.94
CA SER A 56 7.51 -8.99 -10.40
C SER A 56 8.49 -8.55 -11.47
N ILE A 57 8.94 -7.29 -11.42
CA ILE A 57 9.95 -6.71 -12.33
C ILE A 57 11.25 -6.46 -11.56
N ILE A 58 11.15 -5.86 -10.38
CA ILE A 58 12.26 -5.54 -9.48
C ILE A 58 12.09 -6.34 -8.19
N ASP A 59 13.20 -6.77 -7.58
CA ASP A 59 13.24 -7.51 -6.31
C ASP A 59 12.31 -8.74 -6.27
N LEU A 60 12.65 -9.74 -7.05
CA LEU A 60 11.86 -10.98 -7.18
C LEU A 60 11.70 -11.76 -5.86
N LYS A 61 12.56 -11.51 -4.84
CA LYS A 61 12.63 -12.32 -3.62
C LYS A 61 12.10 -11.64 -2.36
N THR A 62 12.26 -10.31 -2.22
CA THR A 62 12.00 -9.61 -0.96
C THR A 62 10.98 -8.48 -1.05
N GLY A 63 10.47 -8.16 -2.25
CA GLY A 63 9.50 -7.09 -2.49
C GLY A 63 8.03 -7.50 -2.33
N SER A 64 7.70 -8.52 -1.53
CA SER A 64 6.32 -8.93 -1.26
C SER A 64 5.51 -7.81 -0.60
N GLN A 65 4.24 -7.70 -0.99
CA GLN A 65 3.33 -6.68 -0.49
C GLN A 65 1.98 -7.31 -0.07
N PRO A 66 1.26 -6.73 0.92
CA PRO A 66 1.58 -5.48 1.65
C PRO A 66 2.88 -5.57 2.45
N MET A 67 3.69 -4.51 2.38
CA MET A 67 4.89 -4.40 3.21
C MET A 67 4.50 -3.87 4.59
N VAL A 68 5.00 -4.53 5.64
CA VAL A 68 4.71 -4.18 7.03
C VAL A 68 6.01 -3.78 7.73
N TYR A 69 5.96 -2.66 8.44
CA TYR A 69 7.04 -2.19 9.30
C TYR A 69 6.50 -1.90 10.70
N GLU A 70 7.12 -2.53 11.71
CA GLU A 70 6.72 -2.37 13.10
C GLU A 70 7.74 -1.50 13.84
N THR A 71 7.28 -0.43 14.46
CA THR A 71 8.08 0.46 15.27
C THR A 71 7.25 1.16 16.35
N GLY A 72 7.85 1.37 17.53
CA GLY A 72 7.16 2.03 18.64
C GLY A 72 5.90 1.31 19.14
N GLY A 73 5.76 0.00 18.88
CA GLY A 73 4.58 -0.79 19.26
C GLY A 73 3.40 -0.66 18.28
N PHE A 74 3.59 -0.04 17.13
CA PHE A 74 2.57 0.14 16.08
C PHE A 74 3.03 -0.44 14.74
N SER A 75 2.06 -0.85 13.93
CA SER A 75 2.26 -1.37 12.58
C SER A 75 2.00 -0.27 11.54
N TYR A 76 2.89 -0.19 10.56
CA TYR A 76 2.74 0.65 9.37
C TYR A 76 2.73 -0.26 8.16
N GLN A 77 1.72 -0.14 7.31
CA GLN A 77 1.50 -1.07 6.20
C GLN A 77 1.38 -0.31 4.90
N MET A 78 2.08 -0.75 3.86
CA MET A 78 2.08 -0.11 2.55
C MET A 78 1.80 -1.11 1.44
N ILE A 79 1.00 -0.67 0.47
CA ILE A 79 0.85 -1.29 -0.86
C ILE A 79 1.16 -0.25 -1.92
N PHE A 80 1.94 -0.66 -2.93
CA PHE A 80 2.50 0.23 -3.94
C PHE A 80 2.39 -0.37 -5.35
N ASN A 81 1.98 0.46 -6.30
CA ASN A 81 2.01 0.17 -7.72
C ASN A 81 2.65 1.35 -8.46
N GLY A 82 3.88 1.21 -8.90
CA GLY A 82 4.58 2.30 -9.53
C GLY A 82 6.03 1.99 -9.83
N GLU A 83 6.77 3.08 -10.11
CA GLU A 83 8.21 3.11 -10.28
C GLU A 83 8.70 4.48 -9.83
N ILE A 84 9.74 4.50 -8.99
CA ILE A 84 10.31 5.71 -8.41
C ILE A 84 11.65 6.00 -9.09
N TYR A 85 11.75 7.13 -9.77
CA TYR A 85 12.90 7.49 -10.59
C TYR A 85 14.06 8.01 -9.76
N ASN A 86 13.79 8.73 -8.67
CA ASN A 86 14.80 9.26 -7.75
C ASN A 86 15.03 8.36 -6.52
N LEU A 87 14.75 7.06 -6.64
CA LEU A 87 14.92 6.08 -5.56
C LEU A 87 16.34 6.11 -4.93
N PRO A 88 17.45 6.19 -5.71
CA PRO A 88 18.78 6.27 -5.14
C PRO A 88 18.99 7.46 -4.20
N ASP A 89 18.45 8.63 -4.55
CA ASP A 89 18.58 9.86 -3.76
C ASP A 89 17.83 9.74 -2.43
N LEU A 90 16.58 9.26 -2.46
CA LEU A 90 15.78 9.00 -1.27
C LEU A 90 16.46 7.99 -0.34
N LYS A 91 17.00 6.92 -0.92
CA LYS A 91 17.74 5.89 -0.18
C LYS A 91 19.00 6.44 0.49
N GLN A 92 19.74 7.29 -0.21
CA GLN A 92 20.93 7.94 0.33
C GLN A 92 20.59 8.90 1.48
N GLN A 93 19.51 9.67 1.36
CA GLN A 93 19.02 10.54 2.42
C GLN A 93 18.68 9.75 3.68
N LEU A 94 17.88 8.70 3.58
CA LEU A 94 17.54 7.83 4.71
C LEU A 94 18.78 7.16 5.32
N ALA A 95 19.72 6.69 4.50
CA ALA A 95 20.96 6.09 4.99
C ALA A 95 21.79 7.10 5.79
N SER A 96 21.82 8.39 5.41
CA SER A 96 22.50 9.45 6.15
C SER A 96 21.87 9.73 7.53
N LEU A 97 20.60 9.37 7.72
CA LEU A 97 19.87 9.44 8.99
C LEU A 97 20.00 8.16 9.83
N GLY A 98 20.75 7.15 9.33
CA GLY A 98 21.01 5.90 10.05
C GLY A 98 20.05 4.75 9.71
N TYR A 99 19.16 4.92 8.73
CA TYR A 99 18.28 3.84 8.29
C TYR A 99 19.07 2.74 7.58
N THR A 100 18.70 1.50 7.84
CA THR A 100 19.20 0.31 7.15
C THR A 100 18.06 -0.36 6.40
N PHE A 101 18.35 -0.94 5.24
CA PHE A 101 17.35 -1.55 4.37
C PHE A 101 17.45 -3.07 4.41
N ARG A 102 16.33 -3.74 4.46
CA ARG A 102 16.21 -5.22 4.48
C ARG A 102 15.99 -5.78 3.08
N THR A 103 15.52 -4.93 2.17
CA THR A 103 15.17 -5.29 0.79
C THR A 103 15.83 -4.34 -0.22
N THR A 104 15.66 -4.65 -1.49
CA THR A 104 16.03 -3.75 -2.59
C THR A 104 14.80 -3.05 -3.20
N SER A 105 13.63 -3.24 -2.58
CA SER A 105 12.35 -2.72 -3.05
C SER A 105 12.22 -1.21 -2.83
N ASP A 106 11.67 -0.51 -3.80
CA ASP A 106 11.25 0.89 -3.67
C ASP A 106 10.15 1.07 -2.61
N THR A 107 9.30 0.06 -2.40
CA THR A 107 8.27 0.07 -1.35
C THR A 107 8.87 0.29 0.04
N GLU A 108 10.01 -0.34 0.36
CA GLU A 108 10.68 -0.16 1.66
C GLU A 108 11.18 1.28 1.82
N VAL A 109 11.82 1.83 0.78
CA VAL A 109 12.32 3.20 0.82
C VAL A 109 11.19 4.20 1.01
N LEU A 110 10.06 4.02 0.31
CA LEU A 110 8.88 4.87 0.46
C LEU A 110 8.27 4.76 1.87
N LEU A 111 8.15 3.55 2.41
CA LEU A 111 7.60 3.34 3.74
C LEU A 111 8.49 3.96 4.83
N LEU A 112 9.81 3.81 4.73
CA LEU A 112 10.75 4.46 5.63
C LEU A 112 10.75 5.99 5.47
N SER A 113 10.59 6.51 4.24
CA SER A 113 10.41 7.95 4.00
C SER A 113 9.13 8.49 4.65
N PHE A 114 8.03 7.72 4.59
CA PHE A 114 6.80 8.08 5.29
C PHE A 114 7.00 8.12 6.82
N LEU A 115 7.72 7.16 7.37
CA LEU A 115 8.00 7.11 8.81
C LEU A 115 8.85 8.30 9.28
N GLU A 116 9.84 8.72 8.48
CA GLU A 116 10.74 9.84 8.83
C GLU A 116 10.07 11.20 8.65
N TYR A 117 9.43 11.43 7.49
CA TYR A 117 8.97 12.76 7.08
C TYR A 117 7.45 12.95 7.15
N GLY A 118 6.70 11.89 7.52
CA GLY A 118 5.25 11.92 7.47
C GLY A 118 4.71 11.95 6.01
N PRO A 119 3.40 12.25 5.82
CA PRO A 119 2.76 12.17 4.50
C PRO A 119 3.32 13.17 3.46
N ASP A 120 3.94 14.23 3.92
CA ASP A 120 4.54 15.26 3.05
C ASP A 120 5.78 14.79 2.28
N PHE A 121 6.36 13.62 2.64
CA PHE A 121 7.47 13.03 1.91
C PHE A 121 7.20 12.85 0.42
N VAL A 122 5.94 12.65 0.06
CA VAL A 122 5.52 12.44 -1.34
C VAL A 122 5.92 13.62 -2.24
N LYS A 123 6.07 14.82 -1.70
CA LYS A 123 6.53 16.01 -2.43
C LYS A 123 7.97 15.91 -2.93
N GLN A 124 8.75 14.97 -2.38
CA GLN A 124 10.13 14.69 -2.77
C GLN A 124 10.24 13.50 -3.72
N VAL A 125 9.11 12.82 -3.99
CA VAL A 125 9.10 11.61 -4.82
C VAL A 125 8.92 11.99 -6.28
N ASP A 126 9.89 11.58 -7.12
CA ASP A 126 9.80 11.66 -8.57
C ASP A 126 9.51 10.26 -9.12
N GLY A 127 8.40 10.11 -9.85
CA GLY A 127 7.99 8.81 -10.36
C GLY A 127 6.55 8.76 -10.85
N ILE A 128 6.14 7.57 -11.23
CA ILE A 128 4.75 7.24 -11.58
C ILE A 128 4.22 6.22 -10.57
N PHE A 129 3.20 6.58 -9.82
CA PHE A 129 2.78 5.74 -8.70
C PHE A 129 1.31 5.91 -8.29
N SER A 130 0.80 4.85 -7.70
CA SER A 130 -0.32 4.88 -6.75
C SER A 130 0.03 3.98 -5.56
N PHE A 131 -0.17 4.46 -4.35
CA PHE A 131 0.07 3.67 -3.16
C PHE A 131 -0.83 4.08 -1.99
N ALA A 132 -0.94 3.16 -1.04
CA ALA A 132 -1.65 3.40 0.21
C ALA A 132 -0.72 3.09 1.39
N VAL A 133 -0.79 3.92 2.44
CA VAL A 133 -0.12 3.69 3.71
C VAL A 133 -1.17 3.68 4.82
N TYR A 134 -1.28 2.59 5.55
CA TYR A 134 -2.03 2.53 6.80
C TYR A 134 -1.10 2.78 7.98
N ASP A 135 -1.39 3.81 8.72
CA ASP A 135 -0.75 4.20 9.97
C ASP A 135 -1.64 3.76 11.14
N GLU A 136 -1.27 2.66 11.79
CA GLU A 136 -2.03 2.12 12.92
C GLU A 136 -1.98 3.04 14.14
N ARG A 137 -0.87 3.76 14.35
CA ARG A 137 -0.70 4.67 15.49
C ARG A 137 -1.74 5.78 15.50
N HIS A 138 -2.04 6.33 14.31
CA HIS A 138 -3.00 7.41 14.15
C HIS A 138 -4.36 6.94 13.61
N GLU A 139 -4.54 5.61 13.46
CA GLU A 139 -5.73 5.00 12.85
C GLU A 139 -6.13 5.72 11.56
N THR A 140 -5.17 5.93 10.66
CA THR A 140 -5.35 6.75 9.45
C THR A 140 -4.82 6.02 8.22
N ILE A 141 -5.54 6.13 7.11
CA ILE A 141 -5.04 5.70 5.81
C ILE A 141 -4.72 6.90 4.93
N TYR A 142 -3.59 6.84 4.27
CA TYR A 142 -3.14 7.81 3.29
C TYR A 142 -3.17 7.17 1.91
N LEU A 143 -3.79 7.85 0.94
CA LEU A 143 -3.80 7.44 -0.46
C LEU A 143 -3.00 8.46 -1.28
N PHE A 144 -2.05 7.97 -2.06
CA PHE A 144 -1.19 8.79 -2.89
C PHE A 144 -1.30 8.38 -4.36
N ARG A 145 -1.25 9.38 -5.22
CA ARG A 145 -1.23 9.17 -6.67
C ARG A 145 -0.29 10.18 -7.30
N ASP A 146 0.44 9.76 -8.34
CA ASP A 146 1.33 10.64 -9.08
C ASP A 146 0.58 11.82 -9.71
N TYR A 147 1.31 12.91 -9.94
CA TYR A 147 0.75 14.20 -10.36
C TYR A 147 -0.08 14.10 -11.66
N PHE A 148 0.35 13.28 -12.61
CA PHE A 148 -0.34 13.08 -13.88
C PHE A 148 -1.39 11.97 -13.84
N GLY A 149 -1.48 11.24 -12.73
CA GLY A 149 -2.40 10.12 -12.59
C GLY A 149 -2.10 8.94 -13.52
N VAL A 150 -0.81 8.72 -13.84
CA VAL A 150 -0.36 7.63 -14.72
C VAL A 150 -0.74 6.27 -14.13
N LYS A 151 -0.55 6.10 -12.84
CA LYS A 151 -1.04 4.91 -12.15
C LYS A 151 -2.47 5.14 -11.67
N PRO A 152 -3.42 4.26 -12.06
CA PRO A 152 -4.82 4.46 -11.71
C PRO A 152 -5.06 4.21 -10.22
N LEU A 153 -5.91 5.05 -9.63
CA LEU A 153 -6.44 4.91 -8.30
C LEU A 153 -7.86 5.48 -8.28
N PHE A 154 -8.83 4.61 -7.94
CA PHE A 154 -10.24 4.93 -7.78
C PHE A 154 -10.63 4.71 -6.33
N TYR A 155 -11.53 5.52 -5.83
CA TYR A 155 -12.07 5.35 -4.47
C TYR A 155 -13.54 5.75 -4.41
N THR A 156 -14.22 5.23 -3.40
CA THR A 156 -15.60 5.57 -3.06
C THR A 156 -15.81 5.45 -1.56
N PHE A 157 -16.89 6.01 -1.09
CA PHE A 157 -17.36 5.83 0.29
C PHE A 157 -18.66 5.06 0.30
N LEU A 158 -18.75 4.04 1.14
CA LEU A 158 -19.97 3.34 1.49
C LEU A 158 -20.17 3.50 3.00
N ASN A 159 -21.14 4.32 3.39
CA ASN A 159 -21.26 4.83 4.76
C ASN A 159 -19.92 5.45 5.20
N ASP A 160 -19.37 5.03 6.34
CA ASP A 160 -18.10 5.53 6.89
C ASP A 160 -16.87 4.76 6.37
N THR A 161 -17.05 3.84 5.41
CA THR A 161 -15.97 3.03 4.86
C THR A 161 -15.44 3.65 3.57
N LEU A 162 -14.16 4.00 3.55
CA LEU A 162 -13.40 4.29 2.35
C LEU A 162 -13.02 2.96 1.68
N ILE A 163 -13.35 2.82 0.40
CA ILE A 163 -12.96 1.68 -0.44
C ILE A 163 -12.14 2.22 -1.59
N PHE A 164 -11.01 1.59 -1.91
CA PHE A 164 -10.15 2.05 -2.99
C PHE A 164 -9.56 0.88 -3.79
N SER A 165 -9.22 1.16 -5.05
CA SER A 165 -8.68 0.14 -5.96
C SER A 165 -8.02 0.76 -7.19
N SER A 166 -7.06 0.04 -7.78
CA SER A 166 -6.48 0.37 -9.09
C SER A 166 -7.47 0.32 -10.24
N GLU A 167 -8.57 -0.43 -10.13
CA GLU A 167 -9.63 -0.49 -11.13
C GLU A 167 -11.00 -0.50 -10.46
N ILE A 168 -11.98 0.12 -11.13
CA ILE A 168 -13.35 0.29 -10.58
C ILE A 168 -13.97 -1.04 -10.15
N LYS A 169 -13.74 -2.14 -10.87
CA LYS A 169 -14.30 -3.45 -10.50
C LYS A 169 -13.83 -3.97 -9.15
N GLY A 170 -12.66 -3.53 -8.68
CA GLY A 170 -12.20 -3.87 -7.34
C GLY A 170 -13.02 -3.21 -6.23
N LEU A 171 -13.66 -2.07 -6.51
CA LEU A 171 -14.54 -1.39 -5.55
C LEU A 171 -15.82 -2.18 -5.27
N PHE A 172 -16.29 -2.97 -6.25
CA PHE A 172 -17.52 -3.76 -6.12
C PHE A 172 -17.34 -5.06 -5.32
N CYS A 173 -16.12 -5.36 -4.87
CA CYS A 173 -15.88 -6.54 -4.04
C CYS A 173 -16.26 -6.33 -2.57
N TYR A 174 -16.36 -5.07 -2.12
CA TYR A 174 -16.77 -4.69 -0.77
C TYR A 174 -18.28 -4.48 -0.74
#